data_837ae331a5024961c448dbccaad23d10
#
_entry.id   837ae331a5024961c448dbccaad23d10
#
_cell.length_a   1.000
_cell.length_b   1.000
_cell.length_c   1.000
_cell.angle_alpha   90.00
_cell.angle_beta   90.00
_cell.angle_gamma   90.00
#
_symmetry.space_group_name_H-M   'P 1'
#
loop_
_entity.id
_entity.type
_entity.pdbx_description
1 polymer ?
#
loop_
_entity_poly.entity_id
_entity_poly.type
_entity_poly.pdbx_seq_one_letter_code
_entity_poly.pdbx_strand_id
1 'polypeptide(L)'
;MKKLFITLALAMGVYTAQAWNWVYDQAALLLAFESMTPEAQSVMKQYLGENIRQQIQTFEQARKKGQLLDTADWRTVTLDMDLKAVVADDKNAIAQLENAVDVVKARASKSSEEVAFAIHKIIELTIEMHNVGNVYLEEFPYSKEDFEFQQSMGGYGAKEKFRPRKWKHFWSYGFSVFHSSWSAEMHVRDLKVCHGRYKEQYMAGTIRDWATDMGKLVKPLYAWADPTCRLSRQAHAEEEERFYAGVARAAYRIAALMNSATK
;
A
#
# COMPACT_ATOMS: atom_id res chain seq x y z
N MET A 1 -2.18 -39.53 -10.26
CA MET A 1 -2.67 -38.83 -9.06
C MET A 1 -1.59 -38.08 -8.27
N LYS A 2 -0.30 -38.47 -8.30
CA LYS A 2 0.76 -37.76 -7.56
C LYS A 2 1.15 -36.38 -8.14
N LYS A 3 0.89 -36.10 -9.42
CA LYS A 3 1.22 -34.79 -10.05
C LYS A 3 0.23 -33.68 -9.74
N LEU A 4 -1.01 -33.98 -9.33
CA LEU A 4 -2.04 -32.97 -9.00
C LEU A 4 -1.80 -32.34 -7.62
N PHE A 5 -1.21 -33.09 -6.68
CA PHE A 5 -0.91 -32.55 -5.33
C PHE A 5 0.28 -31.61 -5.29
N ILE A 6 1.25 -31.77 -6.20
CA ILE A 6 2.42 -30.86 -6.27
C ILE A 6 2.02 -29.50 -6.83
N THR A 7 1.07 -29.43 -7.75
CA THR A 7 0.58 -28.17 -8.34
C THR A 7 -0.25 -27.37 -7.33
N LEU A 8 -1.01 -28.04 -6.45
CA LEU A 8 -1.79 -27.37 -5.41
C LEU A 8 -0.92 -26.85 -4.24
N ALA A 9 0.16 -27.57 -3.90
CA ALA A 9 1.10 -27.13 -2.86
C ALA A 9 1.97 -25.93 -3.30
N LEU A 10 2.27 -25.79 -4.58
CA LEU A 10 2.97 -24.64 -5.15
C LEU A 10 2.10 -23.38 -5.22
N ALA A 11 0.76 -23.55 -5.28
CA ALA A 11 -0.16 -22.40 -5.29
C ALA A 11 -0.38 -21.77 -3.90
N MET A 12 -0.07 -22.48 -2.81
CA MET A 12 -0.23 -21.97 -1.43
C MET A 12 1.05 -21.36 -0.82
N GLY A 13 2.16 -21.32 -1.54
CA GLY A 13 3.49 -21.01 -1.01
C GLY A 13 4.05 -19.61 -1.33
N VAL A 14 3.30 -18.67 -1.94
CA VAL A 14 3.86 -17.39 -2.38
C VAL A 14 2.98 -16.21 -1.96
N TYR A 15 2.81 -16.05 -0.66
CA TYR A 15 2.26 -14.81 -0.08
C TYR A 15 3.36 -14.10 0.73
N THR A 16 4.32 -13.50 0.05
CA THR A 16 5.31 -12.64 0.71
C THR A 16 5.42 -11.31 -0.01
N ALA A 17 5.25 -10.25 0.75
CA ALA A 17 5.45 -8.84 0.43
C ALA A 17 4.39 -8.20 -0.51
N GLN A 18 3.17 -8.07 -0.03
CA GLN A 18 2.18 -7.11 -0.52
C GLN A 18 1.97 -6.06 0.58
N ALA A 19 1.66 -4.81 0.21
CA ALA A 19 1.39 -3.74 1.16
C ALA A 19 0.20 -4.09 2.04
N TRP A 20 -0.81 -4.65 1.40
CA TRP A 20 -2.05 -5.15 2.01
C TRP A 20 -2.36 -6.54 1.47
N ASN A 21 -3.51 -7.11 1.86
CA ASN A 21 -4.03 -8.27 1.15
C ASN A 21 -4.33 -7.88 -0.31
N TRP A 22 -4.00 -8.74 -1.25
CA TRP A 22 -4.22 -8.59 -2.68
C TRP A 22 -5.57 -7.97 -3.08
N VAL A 23 -6.64 -8.28 -2.35
CA VAL A 23 -7.99 -7.74 -2.62
C VAL A 23 -8.05 -6.22 -2.40
N TYR A 24 -7.37 -5.70 -1.37
CA TYR A 24 -7.32 -4.26 -1.09
C TYR A 24 -6.44 -3.51 -2.07
N ASP A 25 -5.33 -4.12 -2.51
CA ASP A 25 -4.48 -3.55 -3.56
C ASP A 25 -5.27 -3.43 -4.87
N GLN A 26 -6.06 -4.46 -5.20
CA GLN A 26 -6.97 -4.42 -6.35
C GLN A 26 -8.08 -3.39 -6.19
N ALA A 27 -8.65 -3.25 -5.01
CA ALA A 27 -9.69 -2.25 -4.74
C ALA A 27 -9.13 -0.83 -4.89
N ALA A 28 -7.92 -0.58 -4.36
CA ALA A 28 -7.24 0.71 -4.53
C ALA A 28 -6.99 1.01 -6.02
N LEU A 29 -6.49 0.04 -6.78
CA LEU A 29 -6.25 0.19 -8.22
C LEU A 29 -7.55 0.49 -9.01
N LEU A 30 -8.62 -0.24 -8.72
CA LEU A 30 -9.91 -0.04 -9.39
C LEU A 30 -10.49 1.34 -9.08
N LEU A 31 -10.52 1.72 -7.80
CA LEU A 31 -11.03 3.02 -7.38
C LEU A 31 -10.18 4.15 -7.97
N ALA A 32 -8.85 3.95 -8.05
CA ALA A 32 -7.96 4.90 -8.70
C ALA A 32 -8.31 5.07 -10.17
N PHE A 33 -8.43 3.96 -10.91
CA PHE A 33 -8.76 4.00 -12.34
C PHE A 33 -10.10 4.69 -12.61
N GLU A 34 -11.14 4.37 -11.84
CA GLU A 34 -12.45 5.03 -11.95
C GLU A 34 -12.43 6.53 -11.59
N SER A 35 -11.42 6.96 -10.85
CA SER A 35 -11.26 8.36 -10.39
C SER A 35 -10.35 9.20 -11.29
N MET A 36 -9.71 8.58 -12.27
CA MET A 36 -8.85 9.24 -13.25
C MET A 36 -9.65 9.99 -14.32
N THR A 37 -9.00 10.99 -14.93
CA THR A 37 -9.52 11.62 -16.16
C THR A 37 -9.49 10.63 -17.33
N PRO A 38 -10.30 10.85 -18.39
CA PRO A 38 -10.25 10.01 -19.58
C PRO A 38 -8.85 9.91 -20.21
N GLU A 39 -8.08 10.99 -20.18
CA GLU A 39 -6.71 11.05 -20.68
C GLU A 39 -5.79 10.13 -19.87
N ALA A 40 -5.87 10.19 -18.55
CA ALA A 40 -5.08 9.33 -17.67
C ALA A 40 -5.45 7.85 -17.83
N GLN A 41 -6.74 7.54 -17.94
CA GLN A 41 -7.21 6.18 -18.24
C GLN A 41 -6.69 5.68 -19.59
N SER A 42 -6.70 6.53 -20.62
CA SER A 42 -6.18 6.21 -21.95
C SER A 42 -4.67 5.89 -21.89
N VAL A 43 -3.88 6.70 -21.19
CA VAL A 43 -2.45 6.46 -21.01
C VAL A 43 -2.21 5.15 -20.25
N MET A 44 -2.96 4.88 -19.18
CA MET A 44 -2.82 3.59 -18.48
C MET A 44 -3.09 2.40 -19.41
N LYS A 45 -4.16 2.45 -20.20
CA LYS A 45 -4.49 1.38 -21.15
C LYS A 45 -3.45 1.23 -22.25
N GLN A 46 -2.92 2.34 -22.75
CA GLN A 46 -1.89 2.35 -23.79
C GLN A 46 -0.64 1.57 -23.37
N TYR A 47 -0.19 1.75 -22.13
CA TYR A 47 1.09 1.18 -21.66
C TYR A 47 0.92 -0.13 -20.87
N LEU A 48 -0.22 -0.33 -20.18
CA LEU A 48 -0.50 -1.55 -19.41
C LEU A 48 -1.47 -2.51 -20.10
N GLY A 49 -2.04 -2.10 -21.24
CA GLY A 49 -3.06 -2.88 -21.96
C GLY A 49 -4.46 -2.76 -21.34
N GLU A 50 -5.45 -3.38 -21.98
CA GLU A 50 -6.84 -3.32 -21.54
C GLU A 50 -7.08 -4.03 -20.21
N ASN A 51 -6.32 -5.10 -19.92
CA ASN A 51 -6.42 -5.82 -18.66
C ASN A 51 -5.34 -5.36 -17.66
N ILE A 52 -5.51 -4.15 -17.14
CA ILE A 52 -4.57 -3.51 -16.22
C ILE A 52 -4.26 -4.39 -14.99
N ARG A 53 -5.26 -5.07 -14.43
CA ARG A 53 -5.06 -5.98 -13.29
C ARG A 53 -4.08 -7.10 -13.62
N GLN A 54 -4.23 -7.73 -14.77
CA GLN A 54 -3.34 -8.82 -15.19
C GLN A 54 -1.92 -8.32 -15.41
N GLN A 55 -1.77 -7.12 -15.95
CA GLN A 55 -0.45 -6.53 -16.17
C GLN A 55 0.26 -6.20 -14.85
N ILE A 56 -0.45 -5.65 -13.87
CA ILE A 56 0.11 -5.42 -12.53
C ILE A 56 0.51 -6.75 -11.87
N GLN A 57 -0.29 -7.81 -12.01
CA GLN A 57 0.10 -9.15 -11.53
C GLN A 57 1.37 -9.67 -12.21
N THR A 58 1.54 -9.38 -13.50
CA THR A 58 2.73 -9.79 -14.25
C THR A 58 3.99 -9.10 -13.70
N PHE A 59 3.93 -7.81 -13.41
CA PHE A 59 5.01 -7.08 -12.76
C PHE A 59 5.35 -7.66 -11.38
N GLU A 60 4.35 -7.93 -10.56
CA GLU A 60 4.52 -8.55 -9.25
C GLU A 60 5.19 -9.93 -9.33
N GLN A 61 4.78 -10.74 -10.31
CA GLN A 61 5.40 -12.03 -10.51
C GLN A 61 6.85 -11.92 -11.01
N ALA A 62 7.13 -11.00 -11.91
CA ALA A 62 8.49 -10.74 -12.40
C ALA A 62 9.42 -10.28 -11.27
N ARG A 63 8.94 -9.40 -10.38
CA ARG A 63 9.66 -8.99 -9.17
C ARG A 63 9.96 -10.17 -8.25
N LYS A 64 8.97 -11.00 -7.95
CA LYS A 64 9.13 -12.19 -7.10
C LYS A 64 10.14 -13.18 -7.66
N LYS A 65 10.34 -13.20 -8.98
CA LYS A 65 11.34 -14.02 -9.66
C LYS A 65 12.71 -13.35 -9.78
N GLY A 66 12.90 -12.16 -9.19
CA GLY A 66 14.14 -11.40 -9.33
C GLY A 66 14.42 -10.88 -10.74
N GLN A 67 13.41 -10.83 -11.61
CA GLN A 67 13.51 -10.34 -12.97
C GLN A 67 13.36 -8.82 -13.09
N LEU A 68 12.83 -8.18 -12.05
CA LEU A 68 12.82 -6.73 -11.87
C LEU A 68 13.77 -6.37 -10.73
N LEU A 69 14.35 -5.17 -10.77
CA LEU A 69 15.13 -4.63 -9.67
C LEU A 69 14.32 -4.78 -8.38
N ASP A 70 14.96 -5.31 -7.35
CA ASP A 70 14.32 -5.46 -6.04
C ASP A 70 13.98 -4.07 -5.50
N THR A 71 12.69 -3.80 -5.41
CA THR A 71 12.16 -2.53 -4.90
C THR A 71 11.89 -2.59 -3.41
N ALA A 72 12.33 -3.63 -2.71
CA ALA A 72 12.04 -3.81 -1.29
C ALA A 72 12.52 -2.61 -0.46
N ASP A 73 13.71 -2.08 -0.77
CA ASP A 73 14.27 -0.90 -0.10
C ASP A 73 13.53 0.41 -0.46
N TRP A 74 12.80 0.44 -1.59
CA TRP A 74 12.09 1.63 -2.06
C TRP A 74 10.69 1.77 -1.48
N ARG A 75 10.20 0.78 -0.74
CA ARG A 75 8.83 0.70 -0.24
C ARG A 75 8.62 1.43 1.07
N THR A 76 9.70 1.84 1.71
CA THR A 76 9.63 2.51 3.01
C THR A 76 9.65 4.02 2.85
N VAL A 77 8.87 4.68 3.69
CA VAL A 77 8.91 6.13 3.89
C VAL A 77 9.59 6.38 5.23
N THR A 78 10.73 7.07 5.22
CA THR A 78 11.40 7.51 6.44
C THR A 78 11.21 9.02 6.59
N LEU A 79 10.76 9.44 7.77
CA LEU A 79 10.53 10.83 8.14
C LEU A 79 11.40 11.18 9.35
N ASP A 80 11.84 12.44 9.43
CA ASP A 80 12.44 12.98 10.65
C ASP A 80 11.38 13.23 11.74
N MET A 81 11.79 13.69 12.91
CA MET A 81 10.87 13.97 14.02
C MET A 81 9.94 15.16 13.77
N ASP A 82 10.29 16.04 12.83
CA ASP A 82 9.44 17.12 12.31
C ASP A 82 8.49 16.65 11.20
N LEU A 83 8.49 15.35 10.90
CA LEU A 83 7.69 14.71 9.85
C LEU A 83 8.08 15.14 8.44
N LYS A 84 9.30 15.61 8.25
CA LYS A 84 9.84 15.87 6.92
C LYS A 84 10.45 14.60 6.34
N ALA A 85 10.28 14.41 5.05
CA ALA A 85 10.85 13.26 4.37
C ALA A 85 12.38 13.28 4.42
N VAL A 86 12.98 12.22 4.94
CA VAL A 86 14.41 12.00 4.86
C VAL A 86 14.71 11.43 3.49
N VAL A 87 15.07 12.31 2.55
CA VAL A 87 15.30 11.97 1.14
C VAL A 87 16.80 11.80 0.85
N ALA A 88 17.56 11.36 1.82
CA ALA A 88 19.02 11.24 1.69
C ALA A 88 19.46 10.12 0.72
N ASP A 89 18.53 9.31 0.20
CA ASP A 89 18.84 8.14 -0.62
C ASP A 89 17.83 7.98 -1.75
N ASP A 90 18.30 7.66 -2.95
CA ASP A 90 17.52 7.29 -4.13
C ASP A 90 16.58 6.09 -3.88
N LYS A 91 16.76 5.40 -2.78
CA LYS A 91 16.06 4.17 -2.44
C LYS A 91 14.77 4.38 -1.64
N ASN A 92 14.40 5.60 -1.28
CA ASN A 92 13.14 5.81 -0.57
C ASN A 92 11.93 5.89 -1.53
N ALA A 93 10.75 5.55 -1.01
CA ALA A 93 9.51 5.54 -1.79
C ALA A 93 9.18 6.92 -2.39
N ILE A 94 9.49 8.01 -1.71
CA ILE A 94 9.19 9.37 -2.14
C ILE A 94 9.96 9.74 -3.40
N ALA A 95 11.29 9.59 -3.37
CA ALA A 95 12.15 9.91 -4.51
C ALA A 95 11.83 9.02 -5.73
N GLN A 96 11.58 7.74 -5.49
CA GLN A 96 11.20 6.81 -6.56
C GLN A 96 9.83 7.13 -7.15
N LEU A 97 8.90 7.60 -6.35
CA LEU A 97 7.57 8.00 -6.79
C LEU A 97 7.62 9.31 -7.60
N GLU A 98 8.40 10.30 -7.13
CA GLU A 98 8.66 11.55 -7.86
C GLU A 98 9.29 11.25 -9.24
N ASN A 99 10.32 10.40 -9.28
CA ASN A 99 10.96 9.96 -10.52
C ASN A 99 9.99 9.25 -11.48
N ALA A 100 9.16 8.35 -10.96
CA ALA A 100 8.17 7.63 -11.76
C ALA A 100 7.15 8.58 -12.41
N VAL A 101 6.70 9.59 -11.68
CA VAL A 101 5.81 10.64 -12.22
C VAL A 101 6.49 11.41 -13.35
N ASP A 102 7.78 11.76 -13.19
CA ASP A 102 8.52 12.48 -14.24
C ASP A 102 8.77 11.63 -15.49
N VAL A 103 8.99 10.31 -15.33
CA VAL A 103 9.04 9.40 -16.50
C VAL A 103 7.71 9.38 -17.25
N VAL A 104 6.57 9.34 -16.57
CA VAL A 104 5.24 9.36 -17.22
C VAL A 104 4.98 10.71 -17.89
N LYS A 105 5.39 11.83 -17.31
CA LYS A 105 5.33 13.15 -17.98
C LYS A 105 6.16 13.19 -19.27
N ALA A 106 7.36 12.62 -19.22
CA ALA A 106 8.29 12.56 -20.36
C ALA A 106 8.01 11.38 -21.32
N ARG A 107 6.85 10.74 -21.25
CA ARG A 107 6.50 9.48 -21.94
C ARG A 107 6.78 9.49 -23.45
N ALA A 108 6.66 10.64 -24.11
CA ALA A 108 6.92 10.76 -25.55
C ALA A 108 8.39 10.48 -25.93
N SER A 109 9.33 10.62 -24.98
CA SER A 109 10.78 10.40 -25.18
C SER A 109 11.28 9.12 -24.51
N LYS A 110 10.37 8.28 -23.97
CA LYS A 110 10.70 7.07 -23.24
C LYS A 110 10.23 5.82 -23.98
N SER A 111 10.86 4.67 -23.72
CA SER A 111 10.35 3.40 -24.21
C SER A 111 9.02 3.04 -23.54
N SER A 112 8.22 2.24 -24.24
CA SER A 112 6.94 1.76 -23.67
C SER A 112 7.14 0.96 -22.38
N GLU A 113 8.23 0.22 -22.28
CA GLU A 113 8.58 -0.56 -21.09
C GLU A 113 8.94 0.34 -19.89
N GLU A 114 9.74 1.40 -20.13
CA GLU A 114 10.06 2.38 -19.07
C GLU A 114 8.80 3.06 -18.55
N VAL A 115 7.88 3.47 -19.42
CA VAL A 115 6.63 4.12 -19.03
C VAL A 115 5.71 3.13 -18.30
N ALA A 116 5.55 1.91 -18.80
CA ALA A 116 4.77 0.87 -18.14
C ALA A 116 5.30 0.57 -16.73
N PHE A 117 6.63 0.48 -16.57
CA PHE A 117 7.25 0.27 -15.27
C PHE A 117 7.08 1.47 -14.33
N ALA A 118 7.16 2.70 -14.87
CA ALA A 118 6.91 3.91 -14.08
C ALA A 118 5.45 3.98 -13.58
N ILE A 119 4.47 3.63 -14.41
CA ILE A 119 3.06 3.55 -14.00
C ILE A 119 2.88 2.49 -12.91
N HIS A 120 3.52 1.32 -13.06
CA HIS A 120 3.50 0.30 -12.02
C HIS A 120 4.09 0.82 -10.70
N LYS A 121 5.23 1.53 -10.72
CA LYS A 121 5.80 2.17 -9.53
C LYS A 121 4.85 3.19 -8.91
N ILE A 122 4.18 4.02 -9.69
CA ILE A 122 3.19 4.98 -9.16
C ILE A 122 2.11 4.24 -8.36
N ILE A 123 1.60 3.14 -8.89
CA ILE A 123 0.56 2.35 -8.22
C ILE A 123 1.13 1.73 -6.94
N GLU A 124 2.19 0.94 -7.07
CA GLU A 124 2.78 0.16 -5.98
C GLU A 124 3.26 1.07 -4.83
N LEU A 125 4.10 2.06 -5.14
CA LEU A 125 4.70 2.90 -4.10
C LEU A 125 3.68 3.83 -3.42
N THR A 126 2.61 4.24 -4.13
CA THR A 126 1.54 4.99 -3.49
C THR A 126 0.76 4.10 -2.51
N ILE A 127 0.48 2.84 -2.86
CA ILE A 127 -0.15 1.87 -1.95
C ILE A 127 0.75 1.63 -0.74
N GLU A 128 2.05 1.37 -0.96
CA GLU A 128 3.02 1.12 0.12
C GLU A 128 3.18 2.33 1.07
N MET A 129 3.20 3.56 0.54
CA MET A 129 3.25 4.79 1.34
C MET A 129 2.05 4.93 2.28
N HIS A 130 0.88 4.39 1.91
CA HIS A 130 -0.33 4.47 2.72
C HIS A 130 -0.52 3.29 3.68
N ASN A 131 0.41 2.35 3.66
CA ASN A 131 0.48 1.29 4.65
C ASN A 131 1.29 1.78 5.86
N VAL A 132 0.63 1.87 7.01
CA VAL A 132 1.25 2.26 8.29
C VAL A 132 2.53 1.45 8.58
N GLY A 133 2.55 0.17 8.21
CA GLY A 133 3.69 -0.71 8.41
C GLY A 133 4.96 -0.35 7.61
N ASN A 134 4.86 0.57 6.64
CA ASN A 134 5.97 1.01 5.81
C ASN A 134 6.40 2.47 6.06
N VAL A 135 5.78 3.15 7.02
CA VAL A 135 6.12 4.53 7.40
C VAL A 135 6.86 4.54 8.72
N TYR A 136 8.04 5.11 8.74
CA TYR A 136 8.94 5.12 9.89
C TYR A 136 9.44 6.52 10.20
N LEU A 137 9.64 6.81 11.50
CA LEU A 137 10.36 7.99 11.95
C LEU A 137 11.82 7.58 12.25
N GLU A 138 12.78 8.49 12.02
CA GLU A 138 14.22 8.19 12.23
C GLU A 138 14.55 7.67 13.64
N GLU A 139 13.89 8.23 14.65
CA GLU A 139 14.10 7.84 16.05
C GLU A 139 13.26 6.64 16.48
N PHE A 140 12.76 5.83 15.55
CA PHE A 140 12.06 4.62 15.93
C PHE A 140 12.99 3.69 16.70
N PRO A 141 12.68 3.40 17.99
CA PRO A 141 13.64 2.80 18.93
C PRO A 141 13.91 1.31 18.69
N TYR A 142 13.22 0.70 17.73
CA TYR A 142 13.33 -0.72 17.44
C TYR A 142 13.74 -0.95 16.00
N SER A 143 14.41 -2.07 15.73
CA SER A 143 14.62 -2.50 14.35
C SER A 143 13.24 -2.71 13.70
N LYS A 144 13.06 -2.11 12.53
CA LYS A 144 11.80 -2.10 11.77
C LYS A 144 11.23 -3.50 11.51
N GLU A 145 12.10 -4.51 11.53
CA GLU A 145 11.77 -5.91 11.23
C GLU A 145 11.40 -6.70 12.48
N ASP A 146 11.93 -6.32 13.66
CA ASP A 146 11.85 -7.09 14.90
C ASP A 146 10.80 -6.56 15.88
N PHE A 147 10.21 -5.39 15.60
CA PHE A 147 9.22 -4.82 16.49
C PHE A 147 7.97 -5.72 16.61
N GLU A 148 7.75 -6.22 17.83
CA GLU A 148 6.59 -7.02 18.19
C GLU A 148 5.78 -6.36 19.31
N PHE A 149 4.46 -6.39 19.20
CA PHE A 149 3.54 -5.98 20.25
C PHE A 149 2.53 -7.10 20.53
N GLN A 150 1.83 -7.01 21.67
CA GLN A 150 0.87 -8.01 22.08
C GLN A 150 -0.53 -7.67 21.55
N GLN A 151 -1.06 -8.49 20.65
CA GLN A 151 -2.43 -8.33 20.13
C GLN A 151 -3.40 -9.27 20.81
N SER A 152 -4.57 -8.74 21.23
CA SER A 152 -5.66 -9.56 21.75
C SER A 152 -6.21 -10.49 20.67
N MET A 153 -6.30 -11.78 21.03
CA MET A 153 -6.88 -12.84 20.20
C MET A 153 -8.16 -13.39 20.83
N GLY A 154 -8.81 -12.63 21.71
CA GLY A 154 -9.99 -13.08 22.46
C GLY A 154 -11.20 -13.34 21.58
N GLY A 155 -11.86 -14.51 21.74
CA GLY A 155 -13.22 -14.77 21.26
C GLY A 155 -14.28 -14.14 22.19
N TYR A 156 -15.55 -14.08 21.74
CA TYR A 156 -16.66 -13.68 22.59
C TYR A 156 -16.73 -14.59 23.82
N GLY A 157 -16.68 -14.00 25.05
CA GLY A 157 -16.80 -14.72 26.31
C GLY A 157 -15.58 -15.50 26.80
N ALA A 158 -14.46 -15.52 26.05
CA ALA A 158 -13.23 -16.16 26.50
C ALA A 158 -12.29 -15.14 27.19
N LYS A 159 -11.45 -15.64 28.13
CA LYS A 159 -10.35 -14.84 28.70
C LYS A 159 -9.49 -14.34 27.54
N GLU A 160 -9.22 -13.04 27.54
CA GLU A 160 -8.44 -12.37 26.52
C GLU A 160 -7.03 -13.00 26.47
N LYS A 161 -6.67 -13.57 25.31
CA LYS A 161 -5.34 -14.13 25.06
C LYS A 161 -4.59 -13.16 24.17
N PHE A 162 -3.37 -12.83 24.55
CA PHE A 162 -2.50 -11.97 23.76
C PHE A 162 -1.47 -12.82 23.02
N ARG A 163 -1.16 -12.41 21.79
CA ARG A 163 -0.10 -13.03 20.98
C ARG A 163 0.82 -11.94 20.44
N PRO A 164 2.13 -12.21 20.35
CA PRO A 164 3.08 -11.28 19.71
C PRO A 164 2.72 -11.12 18.23
N ARG A 165 2.81 -9.89 17.73
CA ARG A 165 2.59 -9.53 16.33
C ARG A 165 3.68 -8.57 15.88
N LYS A 166 4.32 -8.86 14.77
CA LYS A 166 5.23 -7.95 14.11
C LYS A 166 4.47 -6.77 13.53
N TRP A 167 5.01 -5.56 13.69
CA TRP A 167 4.41 -4.30 13.24
C TRP A 167 3.97 -4.36 11.78
N LYS A 168 4.91 -4.65 10.89
CA LYS A 168 4.62 -4.75 9.45
C LYS A 168 3.55 -5.81 9.16
N HIS A 169 3.63 -6.96 9.79
CA HIS A 169 2.65 -8.04 9.57
C HIS A 169 1.24 -7.64 10.04
N PHE A 170 1.13 -6.96 11.17
CA PHE A 170 -0.16 -6.47 11.66
C PHE A 170 -0.82 -5.52 10.67
N TRP A 171 -0.10 -4.50 10.22
CA TRP A 171 -0.64 -3.50 9.31
C TRP A 171 -0.86 -4.01 7.89
N SER A 172 -0.11 -5.01 7.44
CA SER A 172 -0.29 -5.61 6.12
C SER A 172 -1.38 -6.69 6.08
N TYR A 173 -1.54 -7.44 7.16
CA TYR A 173 -2.41 -8.61 7.17
C TYR A 173 -3.42 -8.63 8.31
N GLY A 174 -3.21 -7.90 9.39
CA GLY A 174 -4.06 -7.94 10.57
C GLY A 174 -5.49 -7.51 10.30
N PHE A 175 -5.70 -6.58 9.37
CA PHE A 175 -7.01 -6.08 8.96
C PHE A 175 -7.60 -6.82 7.76
N SER A 176 -6.82 -7.58 7.03
CA SER A 176 -7.27 -8.33 5.85
C SER A 176 -8.24 -9.47 6.19
N VAL A 177 -8.38 -9.82 7.46
CA VAL A 177 -9.31 -10.86 7.92
C VAL A 177 -10.76 -10.35 7.93
N PHE A 178 -10.95 -9.04 8.07
CA PHE A 178 -12.26 -8.42 7.99
C PHE A 178 -12.69 -8.34 6.53
N HIS A 179 -13.89 -8.78 6.23
CA HIS A 179 -14.42 -8.82 4.87
C HIS A 179 -13.60 -9.68 3.87
N SER A 180 -12.89 -10.70 4.36
CA SER A 180 -12.08 -11.60 3.52
C SER A 180 -12.86 -12.30 2.40
N SER A 181 -14.20 -12.33 2.48
CA SER A 181 -15.11 -12.85 1.46
C SER A 181 -15.52 -11.80 0.40
N TRP A 182 -15.15 -10.53 0.59
CA TRP A 182 -15.51 -9.48 -0.34
C TRP A 182 -14.60 -9.47 -1.57
N SER A 183 -15.18 -9.19 -2.74
CA SER A 183 -14.39 -8.92 -3.93
C SER A 183 -13.83 -7.49 -3.92
N ALA A 184 -12.85 -7.20 -4.76
CA ALA A 184 -12.33 -5.84 -4.92
C ALA A 184 -13.44 -4.84 -5.30
N GLU A 185 -14.41 -5.24 -6.11
CA GLU A 185 -15.54 -4.40 -6.52
C GLU A 185 -16.47 -4.07 -5.34
N MET A 186 -16.67 -5.02 -4.42
CA MET A 186 -17.44 -4.77 -3.19
C MET A 186 -16.73 -3.73 -2.32
N HIS A 187 -15.42 -3.87 -2.14
CA HIS A 187 -14.61 -2.87 -1.43
C HIS A 187 -14.67 -1.49 -2.12
N VAL A 188 -14.60 -1.43 -3.45
CA VAL A 188 -14.70 -0.15 -4.18
C VAL A 188 -16.04 0.54 -3.91
N ARG A 189 -17.16 -0.19 -3.90
CA ARG A 189 -18.48 0.40 -3.58
C ARG A 189 -18.49 0.98 -2.17
N ASP A 190 -17.99 0.22 -1.21
CA ASP A 190 -17.96 0.64 0.19
C ASP A 190 -17.03 1.84 0.40
N LEU A 191 -15.82 1.81 -0.18
CA LEU A 191 -14.90 2.94 -0.16
C LEU A 191 -15.51 4.21 -0.75
N LYS A 192 -16.31 4.11 -1.82
CA LYS A 192 -17.03 5.27 -2.39
C LYS A 192 -18.08 5.80 -1.42
N VAL A 193 -18.81 4.93 -0.74
CA VAL A 193 -19.84 5.35 0.22
C VAL A 193 -19.20 6.03 1.42
N CYS A 194 -18.16 5.42 2.01
CA CYS A 194 -17.53 5.91 3.24
C CYS A 194 -16.61 7.10 3.01
N HIS A 195 -15.85 7.10 1.91
CA HIS A 195 -14.76 8.05 1.65
C HIS A 195 -14.92 8.91 0.41
N GLY A 196 -15.93 8.67 -0.44
CA GLY A 196 -16.12 9.42 -1.69
C GLY A 196 -16.27 10.93 -1.49
N ARG A 197 -16.88 11.36 -0.37
CA ARG A 197 -17.00 12.78 0.00
C ARG A 197 -15.67 13.48 0.27
N TYR A 198 -14.61 12.71 0.56
CA TYR A 198 -13.27 13.23 0.83
C TYR A 198 -12.33 13.15 -0.38
N LYS A 199 -12.85 12.75 -1.55
CA LYS A 199 -12.05 12.55 -2.78
C LYS A 199 -11.11 13.72 -3.05
N GLU A 200 -11.64 14.93 -3.16
CA GLU A 200 -10.86 16.14 -3.48
C GLU A 200 -9.82 16.46 -2.41
N GLN A 201 -10.17 16.26 -1.15
CA GLN A 201 -9.24 16.43 -0.02
C GLN A 201 -8.09 15.41 -0.11
N TYR A 202 -8.39 14.14 -0.45
CA TYR A 202 -7.37 13.11 -0.57
C TYR A 202 -6.45 13.31 -1.78
N MET A 203 -6.98 13.86 -2.87
CA MET A 203 -6.21 14.17 -4.08
C MET A 203 -5.32 15.41 -3.93
N ALA A 204 -5.62 16.29 -2.99
CA ALA A 204 -4.89 17.53 -2.79
C ALA A 204 -3.48 17.29 -2.22
N GLY A 205 -2.56 18.22 -2.51
CA GLY A 205 -1.19 18.20 -1.99
C GLY A 205 -0.19 17.50 -2.91
N THR A 206 1.02 17.36 -2.40
CA THR A 206 2.16 16.74 -3.07
C THR A 206 2.49 15.38 -2.44
N ILE A 207 3.35 14.60 -3.09
CA ILE A 207 3.86 13.33 -2.55
C ILE A 207 4.46 13.53 -1.14
N ARG A 208 5.18 14.66 -0.93
CA ARG A 208 5.79 14.99 0.36
C ARG A 208 4.76 15.38 1.42
N ASP A 209 3.71 16.12 1.04
CA ASP A 209 2.60 16.43 1.94
C ASP A 209 1.90 15.14 2.40
N TRP A 210 1.70 14.20 1.48
CA TRP A 210 1.07 12.92 1.79
C TRP A 210 1.93 12.04 2.70
N ALA A 211 3.25 12.04 2.52
CA ALA A 211 4.17 11.37 3.43
C ALA A 211 4.11 11.98 4.84
N THR A 212 4.08 13.31 4.94
CA THR A 212 3.88 14.03 6.21
C THR A 212 2.55 13.67 6.88
N ASP A 213 1.47 13.59 6.12
CA ASP A 213 0.16 13.16 6.64
C ASP A 213 0.21 11.75 7.20
N MET A 214 0.90 10.85 6.53
CA MET A 214 1.12 9.49 7.04
C MET A 214 1.97 9.49 8.31
N GLY A 215 3.00 10.32 8.38
CA GLY A 215 3.80 10.51 9.61
C GLY A 215 2.96 10.97 10.80
N LYS A 216 2.07 11.95 10.61
CA LYS A 216 1.11 12.41 11.64
C LYS A 216 0.21 11.28 12.12
N LEU A 217 -0.20 10.40 11.22
CA LEU A 217 -1.05 9.27 11.54
C LEU A 217 -0.28 8.18 12.28
N VAL A 218 0.96 7.93 11.91
CA VAL A 218 1.79 6.85 12.45
C VAL A 218 2.43 7.22 13.79
N LYS A 219 2.82 8.49 13.98
CA LYS A 219 3.51 8.95 15.20
C LYS A 219 2.82 8.59 16.51
N PRO A 220 1.48 8.75 16.67
CA PRO A 220 0.79 8.33 17.89
C PRO A 220 0.79 6.81 18.11
N LEU A 221 0.89 6.03 17.03
CA LEU A 221 0.87 4.58 17.11
C LEU A 221 2.18 4.01 17.66
N TYR A 222 3.24 4.79 17.69
CA TYR A 222 4.52 4.40 18.31
C TYR A 222 4.43 4.22 19.83
N ALA A 223 3.40 4.76 20.48
CA ALA A 223 3.10 4.41 21.86
C ALA A 223 2.80 2.90 22.04
N TRP A 224 2.42 2.21 20.97
CA TRP A 224 2.26 0.76 20.95
C TRP A 224 3.59 0.01 20.80
N ALA A 225 4.66 0.73 20.47
CA ALA A 225 6.00 0.18 20.34
C ALA A 225 6.59 -0.27 21.68
N ASP A 226 5.88 -0.16 22.78
CA ASP A 226 6.22 -0.75 24.05
C ASP A 226 5.96 -2.26 24.01
N PRO A 227 6.97 -3.14 24.29
CA PRO A 227 6.78 -4.59 24.35
C PRO A 227 5.70 -5.03 25.37
N THR A 228 5.38 -4.15 26.33
CA THR A 228 4.30 -4.39 27.30
C THR A 228 2.94 -3.92 26.82
N CYS A 229 2.88 -3.20 25.70
CA CYS A 229 1.63 -2.71 25.13
C CYS A 229 0.74 -3.87 24.69
N ARG A 230 -0.50 -3.82 25.13
CA ARG A 230 -1.55 -4.81 24.79
C ARG A 230 -2.61 -4.15 23.95
N LEU A 231 -2.61 -4.42 22.65
CA LEU A 231 -3.61 -3.90 21.73
C LEU A 231 -4.94 -4.59 21.99
N SER A 232 -5.92 -3.86 22.53
CA SER A 232 -7.26 -4.35 22.80
C SER A 232 -8.06 -4.54 21.50
N ARG A 233 -9.20 -5.26 21.60
CA ARG A 233 -10.16 -5.38 20.50
C ARG A 233 -10.74 -4.04 20.06
N GLN A 234 -10.98 -3.14 21.00
CA GLN A 234 -11.52 -1.81 20.70
C GLN A 234 -10.51 -1.00 19.89
N ALA A 235 -9.25 -0.95 20.31
CA ALA A 235 -8.18 -0.29 19.55
C ALA A 235 -8.02 -0.89 18.15
N HIS A 236 -8.16 -2.22 18.01
CA HIS A 236 -8.14 -2.86 16.69
C HIS A 236 -9.30 -2.39 15.80
N ALA A 237 -10.52 -2.26 16.32
CA ALA A 237 -11.67 -1.79 15.54
C ALA A 237 -11.53 -0.31 15.11
N GLU A 238 -10.97 0.55 15.97
CA GLU A 238 -10.67 1.94 15.63
C GLU A 238 -9.63 2.06 14.51
N GLU A 239 -8.64 1.16 14.50
CA GLU A 239 -7.60 1.13 13.47
C GLU A 239 -8.07 0.52 12.15
N GLU A 240 -9.10 -0.30 12.16
CA GLU A 240 -9.74 -0.81 10.93
C GLU A 240 -10.27 0.34 10.06
N GLU A 241 -10.91 1.34 10.66
CA GLU A 241 -11.38 2.53 9.95
C GLU A 241 -10.20 3.31 9.35
N ARG A 242 -9.09 3.46 10.08
CA ARG A 242 -7.87 4.12 9.57
C ARG A 242 -7.24 3.34 8.44
N PHE A 243 -7.20 2.02 8.53
CA PHE A 243 -6.73 1.16 7.45
C PHE A 243 -7.55 1.38 6.19
N TYR A 244 -8.87 1.37 6.30
CA TYR A 244 -9.78 1.56 5.17
C TYR A 244 -9.65 2.96 4.54
N ALA A 245 -9.50 3.99 5.38
CA ALA A 245 -9.17 5.34 4.91
C ALA A 245 -7.81 5.39 4.19
N GLY A 246 -6.83 4.58 4.60
CA GLY A 246 -5.55 4.42 3.93
C GLY A 246 -5.72 3.89 2.50
N VAL A 247 -6.54 2.86 2.31
CA VAL A 247 -6.86 2.30 0.98
C VAL A 247 -7.50 3.35 0.08
N ALA A 248 -8.47 4.12 0.59
CA ALA A 248 -9.12 5.19 -0.17
C ALA A 248 -8.15 6.32 -0.54
N ARG A 249 -7.29 6.75 0.40
CA ARG A 249 -6.25 7.76 0.13
C ARG A 249 -5.29 7.29 -0.95
N ALA A 250 -4.78 6.06 -0.87
CA ALA A 250 -3.91 5.50 -1.90
C ALA A 250 -4.59 5.56 -3.27
N ALA A 251 -5.84 5.11 -3.38
CA ALA A 251 -6.58 5.11 -4.62
C ALA A 251 -6.71 6.51 -5.24
N TYR A 252 -7.18 7.48 -4.47
CA TYR A 252 -7.37 8.85 -4.96
C TYR A 252 -6.05 9.55 -5.28
N ARG A 253 -4.98 9.26 -4.55
CA ARG A 253 -3.64 9.81 -4.78
C ARG A 253 -2.96 9.20 -6.01
N ILE A 254 -3.15 7.91 -6.30
CA ILE A 254 -2.77 7.30 -7.59
C ILE A 254 -3.47 8.05 -8.74
N ALA A 255 -4.78 8.28 -8.62
CA ALA A 255 -5.52 9.03 -9.64
C ALA A 255 -4.99 10.47 -9.80
N ALA A 256 -4.68 11.16 -8.70
CA ALA A 256 -4.12 12.51 -8.73
C ALA A 256 -2.77 12.56 -9.46
N LEU A 257 -1.87 11.62 -9.17
CA LEU A 257 -0.56 11.52 -9.82
C LEU A 257 -0.70 11.25 -11.32
N MET A 258 -1.53 10.28 -11.69
CA MET A 258 -1.78 9.96 -13.10
C MET A 258 -2.42 11.12 -13.84
N ASN A 259 -3.44 11.78 -13.27
CA ASN A 259 -4.08 12.95 -13.86
C ASN A 259 -3.09 14.12 -14.06
N SER A 260 -2.15 14.29 -13.13
CA SER A 260 -1.13 15.33 -13.24
C SER A 260 -0.04 14.99 -14.26
N ALA A 261 0.36 13.72 -14.33
CA ALA A 261 1.44 13.26 -15.21
C ALA A 261 0.99 13.15 -16.69
N THR A 262 -0.30 13.16 -16.98
CA THR A 262 -0.84 12.96 -18.33
C THR A 262 -1.36 14.25 -18.99
N LYS A 263 -1.40 15.35 -18.23
CA LYS A 263 -1.65 16.68 -18.78
C LYS A 263 -0.48 17.12 -19.67
#